data_cbbc6ebc45fa5a5d24fca258685bbcc7
#
_entry.id   cbbc6ebc45fa5a5d24fca258685bbcc7
#
_cell.length_a   1.000
_cell.length_b   1.000
_cell.length_c   1.000
_cell.angle_alpha   90.00
_cell.angle_beta   90.00
_cell.angle_gamma   90.00
#
_symmetry.space_group_name_H-M   'P 1'
#
loop_
_entity.id
_entity.type
_entity.pdbx_description
1 polymer ?
#
loop_
_entity_poly.entity_id
_entity_poly.type
_entity_poly.pdbx_seq_one_letter_code
_entity_poly.pdbx_strand_id
1 'polypeptide(L)'
;MLGYWNNEEATKKAVVSDWLYTGDIGEIDKDGYLKITDRKKDIIVNSGGDNISPAKIENLLCNYPEIEQAFIYGDNKNYLIALIVANKELSSSKEIIEEIIDELNKNLPAIEKIKNFSIIKEPFSLENNMLTPTLKMKRYIIKKNFIDLLNSFYK
;
A
#
# COMPACT_ATOMS: atom_id res chain seq x y z
N MET A 1 10.37 25.39 2.20
CA MET A 1 9.51 25.68 3.39
C MET A 1 10.37 26.17 4.53
N LEU A 2 9.82 26.93 5.49
CA LEU A 2 10.58 27.39 6.65
C LEU A 2 10.77 26.29 7.71
N GLY A 3 9.83 25.40 7.84
CA GLY A 3 9.87 24.28 8.78
C GLY A 3 8.49 23.76 9.18
N TYR A 4 8.48 22.74 10.02
CA TYR A 4 7.25 22.24 10.68
C TYR A 4 6.94 23.08 11.91
N TRP A 5 5.67 23.43 12.10
CA TRP A 5 5.23 24.22 13.24
C TRP A 5 5.53 23.50 14.57
N ASN A 6 6.25 24.18 15.47
CA ASN A 6 6.67 23.68 16.78
C ASN A 6 7.37 22.30 16.75
N ASN A 7 8.06 21.94 15.65
CA ASN A 7 8.76 20.68 15.55
C ASN A 7 10.12 20.85 14.85
N GLU A 8 11.10 21.33 15.62
CA GLU A 8 12.47 21.55 15.11
C GLU A 8 13.16 20.27 14.69
N GLU A 9 12.93 19.16 15.40
CA GLU A 9 13.56 17.88 15.10
C GLU A 9 13.10 17.37 13.74
N ALA A 10 11.79 17.40 13.47
CA ALA A 10 11.25 17.05 12.15
C ALA A 10 11.74 18.01 11.06
N THR A 11 11.87 19.30 11.38
CA THR A 11 12.40 20.30 10.44
C THR A 11 13.85 19.99 10.06
N LYS A 12 14.73 19.74 11.04
CA LYS A 12 16.14 19.39 10.80
C LYS A 12 16.31 18.11 9.98
N LYS A 13 15.39 17.15 10.11
CA LYS A 13 15.39 15.92 9.31
C LYS A 13 14.90 16.15 7.87
N ALA A 14 13.95 17.06 7.70
CA ALA A 14 13.35 17.31 6.39
C ALA A 14 14.10 18.35 5.56
N VAL A 15 14.75 19.34 6.20
CA VAL A 15 15.50 20.40 5.52
C VAL A 15 16.96 20.28 5.93
N VAL A 16 17.81 19.88 4.97
CA VAL A 16 19.24 19.69 5.18
C VAL A 16 19.99 20.43 4.07
N SER A 17 20.88 21.36 4.43
CA SER A 17 21.71 22.11 3.47
C SER A 17 20.90 22.69 2.30
N ASP A 18 19.79 23.37 2.60
CA ASP A 18 18.85 23.98 1.65
C ASP A 18 18.02 23.00 0.79
N TRP A 19 18.18 21.69 0.97
CA TRP A 19 17.39 20.67 0.32
C TRP A 19 16.22 20.22 1.19
N LEU A 20 15.04 20.11 0.57
CA LEU A 20 13.85 19.55 1.21
C LEU A 20 13.73 18.07 0.84
N TYR A 21 13.89 17.19 1.84
CA TYR A 21 13.63 15.76 1.72
C TYR A 21 12.14 15.49 1.92
N THR A 22 11.38 15.39 0.84
CA THR A 22 9.92 15.20 0.88
C THR A 22 9.51 13.83 1.43
N GLY A 23 10.40 12.84 1.31
CA GLY A 23 10.10 11.44 1.59
C GLY A 23 9.26 10.77 0.51
N ASP A 24 9.09 11.43 -0.63
CA ASP A 24 8.44 10.87 -1.80
C ASP A 24 9.47 10.19 -2.70
N ILE A 25 9.03 9.16 -3.42
CA ILE A 25 9.79 8.47 -4.48
C ILE A 25 9.15 8.83 -5.80
N GLY A 26 9.97 9.12 -6.79
CA GLY A 26 9.49 9.48 -8.12
C GLY A 26 10.48 9.07 -9.19
N GLU A 27 10.00 9.09 -10.41
CA GLU A 27 10.77 8.87 -11.62
C GLU A 27 10.64 10.09 -12.55
N ILE A 28 11.66 10.35 -13.33
CA ILE A 28 11.60 11.35 -14.41
C ILE A 28 11.40 10.59 -15.70
N ASP A 29 10.30 10.88 -16.42
CA ASP A 29 10.03 10.24 -17.70
C ASP A 29 10.96 10.78 -18.82
N LYS A 30 10.84 10.16 -20.00
CA LYS A 30 11.63 10.54 -21.19
C LYS A 30 11.41 11.98 -21.66
N ASP A 31 10.29 12.59 -21.30
CA ASP A 31 9.91 13.95 -21.67
C ASP A 31 10.29 14.95 -20.57
N GLY A 32 10.90 14.48 -19.46
CA GLY A 32 11.40 15.29 -18.34
C GLY A 32 10.38 15.60 -17.26
N TYR A 33 9.19 14.97 -17.28
CA TYR A 33 8.19 15.14 -16.23
C TYR A 33 8.48 14.28 -15.02
N LEU A 34 8.35 14.88 -13.83
CA LEU A 34 8.45 14.14 -12.56
C LEU A 34 7.12 13.47 -12.25
N LYS A 35 7.14 12.14 -12.14
CA LYS A 35 6.02 11.33 -11.67
C LYS A 35 6.31 10.80 -10.28
N ILE A 36 5.51 11.17 -9.29
CA ILE A 36 5.60 10.60 -7.94
C ILE A 36 4.96 9.22 -7.96
N THR A 37 5.73 8.21 -7.58
CA THR A 37 5.31 6.80 -7.63
C THR A 37 4.91 6.25 -6.29
N ASP A 38 5.56 6.68 -5.19
CA ASP A 38 5.26 6.21 -3.84
C ASP A 38 5.85 7.13 -2.75
N ARG A 39 5.68 6.72 -1.50
CA ARG A 39 6.33 7.27 -0.32
C ARG A 39 7.43 6.35 0.18
N LYS A 40 8.62 6.88 0.49
CA LYS A 40 9.77 6.11 0.99
C LYS A 40 9.42 5.25 2.22
N LYS A 41 8.61 5.78 3.14
CA LYS A 41 8.19 5.09 4.37
C LYS A 41 7.11 4.02 4.14
N ASP A 42 6.44 4.04 3.00
CA ASP A 42 5.34 3.14 2.67
C ASP A 42 5.79 2.00 1.73
N ILE A 43 7.00 2.10 1.16
CA ILE A 43 7.63 1.03 0.39
C ILE A 43 7.75 -0.24 1.26
N ILE A 44 7.38 -1.37 0.69
CA ILE A 44 7.62 -2.69 1.26
C ILE A 44 9.03 -3.12 0.85
N VAL A 45 9.84 -3.48 1.84
CA VAL A 45 11.13 -4.14 1.60
C VAL A 45 10.95 -5.62 1.93
N ASN A 46 10.96 -6.49 0.93
CA ASN A 46 10.79 -7.92 1.14
C ASN A 46 12.02 -8.55 1.82
N SER A 47 11.97 -9.84 2.14
CA SER A 47 13.12 -10.56 2.76
C SER A 47 14.34 -10.66 1.84
N GLY A 48 14.19 -10.48 0.53
CA GLY A 48 15.26 -10.43 -0.47
C GLY A 48 15.92 -9.06 -0.60
N GLY A 49 15.37 -8.01 0.04
CA GLY A 49 15.86 -6.64 -0.07
C GLY A 49 15.26 -5.85 -1.26
N ASP A 50 14.31 -6.42 -1.99
CA ASP A 50 13.65 -5.72 -3.09
C ASP A 50 12.67 -4.68 -2.56
N ASN A 51 12.64 -3.53 -3.23
CA ASN A 51 11.69 -2.44 -2.97
C ASN A 51 10.44 -2.63 -3.82
N ILE A 52 9.29 -2.74 -3.16
CA ILE A 52 7.99 -2.95 -3.81
C ILE A 52 7.07 -1.80 -3.44
N SER A 53 6.45 -1.18 -4.44
CA SER A 53 5.42 -0.15 -4.27
C SER A 53 4.07 -0.79 -3.97
N PRO A 54 3.57 -0.74 -2.73
CA PRO A 54 2.25 -1.28 -2.43
C PRO A 54 1.14 -0.48 -3.11
N ALA A 55 1.28 0.84 -3.20
CA ALA A 55 0.27 1.71 -3.82
C ALA A 55 0.04 1.36 -5.29
N LYS A 56 1.09 0.98 -6.05
CA LYS A 56 0.97 0.51 -7.43
C LYS A 56 0.03 -0.70 -7.53
N ILE A 57 0.26 -1.71 -6.68
CA ILE A 57 -0.51 -2.96 -6.70
C ILE A 57 -1.93 -2.75 -6.19
N GLU A 58 -2.09 -1.96 -5.11
CA GLU A 58 -3.39 -1.59 -4.55
C GLU A 58 -4.25 -0.85 -5.59
N ASN A 59 -3.67 0.10 -6.32
CA ASN A 59 -4.37 0.81 -7.40
C ASN A 59 -4.78 -0.13 -8.54
N LEU A 60 -3.91 -1.09 -8.92
CA LEU A 60 -4.24 -2.07 -9.95
C LEU A 60 -5.41 -2.96 -9.53
N LEU A 61 -5.47 -3.38 -8.26
CA LEU A 61 -6.60 -4.12 -7.70
C LEU A 61 -7.88 -3.30 -7.69
N CYS A 62 -7.80 -2.03 -7.25
CA CYS A 62 -8.97 -1.14 -7.18
C CYS A 62 -9.48 -0.66 -8.56
N ASN A 63 -8.81 -0.99 -9.68
CA ASN A 63 -9.35 -0.80 -11.02
C ASN A 63 -10.46 -1.82 -11.36
N TYR A 64 -10.56 -2.92 -10.63
CA TYR A 64 -11.64 -3.89 -10.78
C TYR A 64 -12.83 -3.43 -9.93
N PRO A 65 -14.05 -3.31 -10.51
CA PRO A 65 -15.22 -2.81 -9.80
C PRO A 65 -15.66 -3.69 -8.61
N GLU A 66 -15.22 -4.95 -8.58
CA GLU A 66 -15.47 -5.90 -7.50
C GLU A 66 -14.66 -5.60 -6.23
N ILE A 67 -13.62 -4.76 -6.33
CA ILE A 67 -12.71 -4.43 -5.23
C ILE A 67 -12.86 -2.95 -4.87
N GLU A 68 -13.41 -2.70 -3.68
CA GLU A 68 -13.59 -1.34 -3.15
C GLU A 68 -12.30 -0.78 -2.57
N GLN A 69 -11.57 -1.60 -1.78
CA GLN A 69 -10.30 -1.22 -1.17
C GLN A 69 -9.35 -2.41 -1.13
N ALA A 70 -8.07 -2.15 -1.27
CA ALA A 70 -7.02 -3.16 -1.16
C ALA A 70 -5.87 -2.63 -0.31
N PHE A 71 -5.30 -3.48 0.53
CA PHE A 71 -4.11 -3.20 1.32
C PHE A 71 -3.10 -4.31 1.13
N ILE A 72 -1.90 -3.96 0.64
CA ILE A 72 -0.81 -4.91 0.40
C ILE A 72 0.16 -4.92 1.58
N TYR A 73 0.53 -6.12 1.99
CA TYR A 73 1.50 -6.37 3.05
C TYR A 73 2.53 -7.42 2.63
N GLY A 74 3.79 -7.24 3.05
CA GLY A 74 4.90 -8.15 2.73
C GLY A 74 6.24 -7.68 3.27
N ASP A 75 6.23 -6.67 4.15
CA ASP A 75 7.45 -6.11 4.74
C ASP A 75 8.23 -7.17 5.53
N ASN A 76 9.53 -7.37 5.17
CA ASN A 76 10.39 -8.45 5.67
C ASN A 76 9.82 -9.87 5.46
N LYS A 77 9.01 -10.08 4.42
CA LYS A 77 8.38 -11.36 4.09
C LYS A 77 8.81 -11.85 2.72
N ASN A 78 8.64 -13.17 2.47
CA ASN A 78 9.07 -13.81 1.23
C ASN A 78 8.10 -13.55 0.05
N TYR A 79 6.88 -13.09 0.33
CA TYR A 79 5.84 -12.82 -0.66
C TYR A 79 4.84 -11.82 -0.13
N LEU A 80 4.03 -11.28 -1.05
CA LEU A 80 2.98 -10.34 -0.73
C LEU A 80 1.66 -11.04 -0.43
N ILE A 81 0.89 -10.42 0.46
CA ILE A 81 -0.51 -10.78 0.73
C ILE A 81 -1.38 -9.54 0.64
N ALA A 82 -2.66 -9.74 0.36
CA ALA A 82 -3.64 -8.68 0.24
C ALA A 82 -4.76 -8.80 1.27
N LEU A 83 -5.15 -7.67 1.87
CA LEU A 83 -6.45 -7.52 2.52
C LEU A 83 -7.37 -6.80 1.54
N ILE A 84 -8.50 -7.40 1.21
CA ILE A 84 -9.44 -6.93 0.21
C ILE A 84 -10.76 -6.56 0.86
N VAL A 85 -11.24 -5.36 0.61
CA VAL A 85 -12.63 -4.99 0.86
C VAL A 85 -13.38 -5.16 -0.46
N ALA A 86 -14.23 -6.19 -0.51
CA ALA A 86 -15.01 -6.48 -1.70
C ALA A 86 -16.22 -5.55 -1.80
N ASN A 87 -16.60 -5.18 -3.03
CA ASN A 87 -17.79 -4.39 -3.29
C ASN A 87 -19.03 -5.22 -3.00
N LYS A 88 -19.82 -4.79 -2.02
CA LYS A 88 -21.02 -5.50 -1.55
C LYS A 88 -22.16 -5.52 -2.58
N GLU A 89 -22.21 -4.49 -3.43
CA GLU A 89 -23.26 -4.37 -4.45
C GLU A 89 -23.10 -5.37 -5.60
N LEU A 90 -21.85 -5.81 -5.86
CA LEU A 90 -21.52 -6.71 -6.98
C LEU A 90 -21.45 -8.18 -6.56
N SER A 91 -21.90 -8.54 -5.34
CA SER A 91 -21.87 -9.92 -4.82
C SER A 91 -20.51 -10.61 -5.01
N SER A 92 -19.42 -9.86 -4.81
CA SER A 92 -18.06 -10.31 -5.07
C SER A 92 -17.70 -11.48 -4.14
N SER A 93 -17.81 -12.69 -4.68
CA SER A 93 -17.47 -13.92 -3.95
C SER A 93 -15.93 -14.05 -3.83
N LYS A 94 -15.49 -14.97 -2.97
CA LYS A 94 -14.06 -15.24 -2.81
C LYS A 94 -13.43 -15.73 -4.11
N GLU A 95 -14.16 -16.53 -4.87
CA GLU A 95 -13.72 -17.10 -6.15
C GLU A 95 -13.48 -16.01 -7.19
N ILE A 96 -14.36 -15.01 -7.29
CA ILE A 96 -14.19 -13.86 -8.20
C ILE A 96 -12.94 -13.06 -7.84
N ILE A 97 -12.71 -12.80 -6.56
CA ILE A 97 -11.51 -12.08 -6.11
C ILE A 97 -10.23 -12.89 -6.40
N GLU A 98 -10.29 -14.22 -6.25
CA GLU A 98 -9.18 -15.10 -6.58
C GLU A 98 -8.84 -15.07 -8.08
N GLU A 99 -9.82 -15.13 -8.96
CA GLU A 99 -9.65 -14.99 -10.41
C GLU A 99 -9.03 -13.63 -10.79
N ILE A 100 -9.48 -12.53 -10.17
CA ILE A 100 -8.91 -11.19 -10.38
C ILE A 100 -7.43 -11.15 -9.98
N ILE A 101 -7.10 -11.71 -8.81
CA ILE A 101 -5.71 -11.75 -8.33
C ILE A 101 -4.83 -12.61 -9.25
N ASP A 102 -5.33 -13.73 -9.72
CA ASP A 102 -4.63 -14.61 -10.64
C ASP A 102 -4.39 -13.93 -12.00
N GLU A 103 -5.37 -13.21 -12.52
CA GLU A 103 -5.22 -12.42 -13.74
C GLU A 103 -4.18 -11.31 -13.56
N LEU A 104 -4.26 -10.55 -12.48
CA LEU A 104 -3.29 -9.50 -12.16
C LEU A 104 -1.88 -10.06 -12.04
N ASN A 105 -1.71 -11.19 -11.36
CA ASN A 105 -0.44 -11.86 -11.15
C ASN A 105 0.25 -12.30 -12.44
N LYS A 106 -0.49 -12.53 -13.55
CA LYS A 106 0.12 -12.86 -14.86
C LYS A 106 0.96 -11.71 -15.40
N ASN A 107 0.58 -10.48 -15.07
CA ASN A 107 1.20 -9.25 -15.57
C ASN A 107 2.20 -8.63 -14.57
N LEU A 108 2.31 -9.17 -13.35
CA LEU A 108 3.21 -8.66 -12.33
C LEU A 108 4.55 -9.41 -12.32
N PRO A 109 5.67 -8.69 -12.04
CA PRO A 109 6.95 -9.32 -11.73
C PRO A 109 6.82 -10.31 -10.57
N ALA A 110 7.68 -11.32 -10.52
CA ALA A 110 7.62 -12.39 -9.51
C ALA A 110 7.59 -11.87 -8.06
N ILE A 111 8.33 -10.79 -7.78
CA ILE A 111 8.43 -10.16 -6.47
C ILE A 111 7.18 -9.37 -6.06
N GLU A 112 6.37 -8.93 -7.03
CA GLU A 112 5.14 -8.16 -6.83
C GLU A 112 3.89 -9.04 -6.77
N LYS A 113 4.01 -10.36 -7.02
CA LYS A 113 2.86 -11.29 -7.04
C LYS A 113 2.26 -11.48 -5.65
N ILE A 114 0.94 -11.41 -5.62
CA ILE A 114 0.14 -11.66 -4.41
C ILE A 114 -0.05 -13.18 -4.29
N LYS A 115 0.40 -13.79 -3.19
CA LYS A 115 0.28 -15.23 -2.97
C LYS A 115 -0.96 -15.65 -2.19
N ASN A 116 -1.42 -14.79 -1.29
CA ASN A 116 -2.58 -15.05 -0.46
C ASN A 116 -3.37 -13.76 -0.26
N PHE A 117 -4.64 -13.89 0.06
CA PHE A 117 -5.49 -12.76 0.40
C PHE A 117 -6.53 -13.12 1.45
N SER A 118 -7.11 -12.10 2.06
CA SER A 118 -8.29 -12.22 2.92
C SER A 118 -9.30 -11.14 2.58
N ILE A 119 -10.57 -11.50 2.54
CA ILE A 119 -11.66 -10.54 2.40
C ILE A 119 -12.01 -10.00 3.78
N ILE A 120 -11.97 -8.68 3.90
CA ILE A 120 -12.28 -7.94 5.12
C ILE A 120 -13.73 -7.45 5.05
N LYS A 121 -14.50 -7.77 6.09
CA LYS A 121 -15.94 -7.44 6.14
C LYS A 121 -16.20 -5.95 6.38
N GLU A 122 -15.35 -5.32 7.18
CA GLU A 122 -15.47 -3.91 7.55
C GLU A 122 -14.50 -3.07 6.71
N PRO A 123 -14.98 -2.09 5.92
CA PRO A 123 -14.13 -1.25 5.11
C PRO A 123 -13.22 -0.37 5.99
N PHE A 124 -12.08 0.02 5.44
CA PHE A 124 -11.24 1.04 6.05
C PHE A 124 -11.97 2.38 5.99
N SER A 125 -12.09 3.07 7.12
CA SER A 125 -12.88 4.29 7.22
C SER A 125 -12.26 5.31 8.18
N LEU A 126 -12.89 6.48 8.27
CA LEU A 126 -12.52 7.51 9.24
C LEU A 126 -12.93 7.10 10.65
N GLU A 127 -14.11 6.46 10.79
CA GLU A 127 -14.68 6.04 12.06
C GLU A 127 -13.79 5.03 12.77
N ASN A 128 -13.23 4.06 12.03
CA ASN A 128 -12.28 3.09 12.58
C ASN A 128 -10.82 3.56 12.57
N ASN A 129 -10.61 4.85 12.24
CA ASN A 129 -9.31 5.51 12.22
C ASN A 129 -8.28 4.91 11.25
N MET A 130 -8.72 4.09 10.28
CA MET A 130 -7.83 3.47 9.29
C MET A 130 -7.57 4.37 8.08
N LEU A 131 -8.39 5.42 7.88
CA LEU A 131 -8.18 6.46 6.87
C LEU A 131 -7.86 7.81 7.51
N THR A 132 -7.18 8.66 6.74
CA THR A 132 -7.05 10.09 7.05
C THR A 132 -8.30 10.84 6.58
N PRO A 133 -8.54 12.12 7.03
CA PRO A 133 -9.62 12.95 6.48
C PRO A 133 -9.58 13.14 4.96
N THR A 134 -8.40 12.94 4.34
CA THR A 134 -8.23 12.96 2.88
C THR A 134 -8.32 11.57 2.25
N LEU A 135 -8.94 10.60 2.94
CA LEU A 135 -9.17 9.22 2.53
C LEU A 135 -7.90 8.41 2.19
N LYS A 136 -6.75 8.82 2.71
CA LYS A 136 -5.50 8.05 2.57
C LYS A 136 -5.39 7.00 3.66
N MET A 137 -4.97 5.79 3.32
CA MET A 137 -4.77 4.70 4.29
C MET A 137 -3.69 5.03 5.31
N LYS A 138 -4.00 4.82 6.58
CA LYS A 138 -3.03 4.84 7.68
C LYS A 138 -2.43 3.44 7.83
N ARG A 139 -1.45 3.12 6.98
CA ARG A 139 -0.85 1.77 6.87
C ARG A 139 -0.45 1.19 8.21
N TYR A 140 0.13 1.99 9.10
CA TYR A 140 0.51 1.54 10.44
C TYR A 140 -0.70 1.06 11.28
N ILE A 141 -1.83 1.79 11.22
CA ILE A 141 -3.05 1.42 11.96
C ILE A 141 -3.65 0.14 11.38
N ILE A 142 -3.77 0.04 10.05
CA ILE A 142 -4.28 -1.17 9.37
C ILE A 142 -3.40 -2.38 9.75
N LYS A 143 -2.08 -2.27 9.61
CA LYS A 143 -1.14 -3.32 10.01
C LYS A 143 -1.35 -3.75 11.46
N LYS A 144 -1.48 -2.80 12.40
CA LYS A 144 -1.69 -3.08 13.82
C LYS A 144 -2.99 -3.84 14.08
N ASN A 145 -4.10 -3.41 13.44
CA ASN A 145 -5.41 -3.99 13.67
C ASN A 145 -5.53 -5.42 13.10
N PHE A 146 -4.80 -5.72 12.02
CA PHE A 146 -4.85 -7.01 11.34
C PHE A 146 -3.60 -7.86 11.53
N ILE A 147 -2.72 -7.53 12.51
CA ILE A 147 -1.41 -8.17 12.63
C ILE A 147 -1.47 -9.69 12.81
N ASP A 148 -2.45 -10.19 13.56
CA ASP A 148 -2.60 -11.64 13.80
C ASP A 148 -3.04 -12.36 12.52
N LEU A 149 -3.98 -11.77 11.78
CA LEU A 149 -4.42 -12.27 10.48
C LEU A 149 -3.27 -12.25 9.46
N LEU A 150 -2.55 -11.13 9.37
CA LEU A 150 -1.41 -10.98 8.47
C LEU A 150 -0.32 -12.02 8.76
N ASN A 151 0.00 -12.24 10.04
CA ASN A 151 1.01 -13.22 10.42
C ASN A 151 0.56 -14.68 10.21
N SER A 152 -0.75 -14.97 10.23
CA SER A 152 -1.26 -16.32 10.00
C SER A 152 -0.94 -16.86 8.61
N PHE A 153 -0.75 -15.98 7.62
CA PHE A 153 -0.39 -16.37 6.25
C PHE A 153 1.06 -16.79 6.06
N TYR A 154 1.94 -16.49 7.00
CA TYR A 154 3.39 -16.75 6.92
C TYR A 154 3.87 -17.86 7.87
N LYS A 155 2.93 -18.65 8.37
CA LYS A 155 3.24 -19.81 9.24
C LYS A 155 3.59 -21.05 8.41
#